data_20642f4259d1606635da0d7ec3d434c6
#
_entry.id   20642f4259d1606635da0d7ec3d434c6
#
_cell.length_a   1.000
_cell.length_b   1.000
_cell.length_c   1.000
_cell.angle_alpha   90.00
_cell.angle_beta   90.00
_cell.angle_gamma   90.00
#
_symmetry.space_group_name_H-M   'P 1'
#
loop_
_entity.id
_entity.type
_entity.pdbx_description
1 polymer ?
#
loop_
_entity_poly.entity_id
_entity_poly.type
_entity_poly.pdbx_seq_one_letter_code
_entity_poly.pdbx_strand_id
1 'polypeptide(L)'
;MDERTEQGRRFLMGYRDDDTTEFVSDQEKKLPQPPLCKAPMGGERTVLPRDFSALPEGDGLYDLLTRRRSARIYTEGELSLLQLSFLLWATQGVRAMRGRAYATLRTVPSGGARHAFETYLVVRHVEGLRPGAYHYLPMEH
;
A
#
# COMPACT_ATOMS: atom_id res chain seq x y z
N MET A 1 -11.56 36.09 -5.17
CA MET A 1 -11.22 34.67 -4.95
C MET A 1 -10.58 34.61 -3.57
N ASP A 2 -11.00 33.68 -2.73
CA ASP A 2 -10.52 33.57 -1.33
C ASP A 2 -9.03 33.19 -1.34
N GLU A 3 -8.25 33.80 -0.46
CA GLU A 3 -6.80 33.60 -0.29
C GLU A 3 -6.44 32.11 -0.05
N ARG A 4 -7.29 31.38 0.67
CA ARG A 4 -7.16 29.93 0.89
C ARG A 4 -7.26 29.13 -0.41
N THR A 5 -8.15 29.53 -1.31
CA THR A 5 -8.32 28.88 -2.62
C THR A 5 -7.11 29.13 -3.50
N GLU A 6 -6.52 30.31 -3.43
CA GLU A 6 -5.32 30.65 -4.20
C GLU A 6 -4.08 29.91 -3.67
N GLN A 7 -3.95 29.80 -2.36
CA GLN A 7 -2.89 29.04 -1.71
C GLN A 7 -2.97 27.53 -2.03
N GLY A 8 -4.20 26.97 -2.05
CA GLY A 8 -4.43 25.59 -2.48
C GLY A 8 -4.11 25.37 -3.96
N ARG A 9 -4.43 26.32 -4.83
CA ARG A 9 -4.07 26.23 -6.25
C ARG A 9 -2.56 26.29 -6.48
N ARG A 10 -1.84 27.14 -5.78
CA ARG A 10 -0.37 27.21 -5.84
C ARG A 10 0.26 25.90 -5.39
N PHE A 11 -0.25 25.30 -4.32
CA PHE A 11 0.19 23.98 -3.85
C PHE A 11 -0.06 22.88 -4.90
N LEU A 12 -1.24 22.87 -5.57
CA LEU A 12 -1.60 21.88 -6.59
C LEU A 12 -0.88 22.08 -7.91
N MET A 13 -0.42 23.29 -8.22
CA MET A 13 0.34 23.56 -9.45
C MET A 13 1.73 22.91 -9.44
N GLY A 14 2.16 22.37 -8.31
CA GLY A 14 3.48 21.80 -8.16
C GLY A 14 4.58 22.83 -8.43
N TYR A 15 5.80 22.38 -8.43
CA TYR A 15 6.95 23.18 -8.83
C TYR A 15 6.91 23.46 -10.35
N ARG A 16 6.16 24.44 -10.76
CA ARG A 16 6.47 25.18 -11.97
C ARG A 16 7.45 26.28 -11.56
N ASP A 17 8.67 25.87 -11.35
CA ASP A 17 9.74 26.82 -11.18
C ASP A 17 10.02 27.48 -12.51
N ASP A 18 9.69 28.76 -12.63
CA ASP A 18 10.38 29.66 -13.55
C ASP A 18 11.85 29.88 -13.09
N ASP A 19 12.26 29.20 -12.05
CA ASP A 19 13.61 29.24 -11.49
C ASP A 19 14.49 28.26 -12.25
N THR A 20 15.38 28.81 -13.06
CA THR A 20 16.39 28.09 -13.86
C THR A 20 17.46 27.40 -13.02
N THR A 21 17.24 27.20 -11.73
CA THR A 21 18.12 26.40 -10.88
C THR A 21 17.96 24.92 -11.24
N GLU A 22 19.04 24.32 -11.75
CA GLU A 22 19.10 22.88 -11.99
C GLU A 22 18.73 22.12 -10.69
N PHE A 23 17.54 21.53 -10.68
CA PHE A 23 17.13 20.67 -9.58
C PHE A 23 17.94 19.38 -9.63
N VAL A 24 18.87 19.23 -8.70
CA VAL A 24 19.63 17.99 -8.52
C VAL A 24 18.93 17.14 -7.45
N SER A 25 18.43 15.98 -7.82
CA SER A 25 17.76 15.08 -6.91
C SER A 25 18.72 14.49 -5.86
N ASP A 26 18.19 14.02 -4.73
CA ASP A 26 18.98 13.37 -3.68
C ASP A 26 19.71 12.11 -4.21
N GLN A 27 19.12 11.43 -5.19
CA GLN A 27 19.73 10.29 -5.86
C GLN A 27 20.97 10.70 -6.67
N GLU A 28 20.91 11.80 -7.41
CA GLU A 28 22.05 12.36 -8.15
C GLU A 28 23.13 12.85 -7.20
N LYS A 29 22.75 13.42 -6.05
CA LYS A 29 23.65 13.78 -4.96
C LYS A 29 24.25 12.59 -4.24
N LYS A 30 23.83 11.35 -4.57
CA LYS A 30 24.25 10.09 -3.94
C LYS A 30 24.03 10.09 -2.41
N LEU A 31 22.97 10.75 -1.95
CA LEU A 31 22.61 10.72 -0.54
C LEU A 31 22.11 9.31 -0.15
N PRO A 32 22.25 8.93 1.13
CA PRO A 32 21.77 7.64 1.61
C PRO A 32 20.29 7.44 1.31
N GLN A 33 19.94 6.28 0.73
CA GLN A 33 18.56 5.93 0.46
C GLN A 33 17.80 5.74 1.79
N PRO A 34 16.56 6.23 1.92
CA PRO A 34 15.73 5.90 3.07
C PRO A 34 15.40 4.40 3.14
N PRO A 35 15.02 3.86 4.30
CA PRO A 35 14.60 2.48 4.45
C PRO A 35 13.50 2.10 3.44
N LEU A 36 13.51 0.85 2.95
CA LEU A 36 12.50 0.34 2.00
C LEU A 36 11.08 0.33 2.55
N CYS A 37 10.97 0.23 3.87
CA CYS A 37 9.70 0.25 4.60
C CYS A 37 9.88 1.02 5.90
N LYS A 38 8.80 1.62 6.37
CA LYS A 38 8.76 2.25 7.68
C LYS A 38 8.97 1.20 8.78
N ALA A 39 9.71 1.56 9.82
CA ALA A 39 9.87 0.70 10.99
C ALA A 39 8.50 0.41 11.65
N PRO A 40 8.33 -0.78 12.23
CA PRO A 40 7.11 -1.11 12.99
C PRO A 40 6.88 -0.09 14.11
N MET A 41 5.62 0.29 14.30
CA MET A 41 5.25 1.25 15.37
C MET A 41 5.21 0.62 16.77
N GLY A 42 5.60 -0.66 16.90
CA GLY A 42 5.49 -1.44 18.13
C GLY A 42 4.18 -2.25 18.20
N GLY A 43 3.98 -2.95 19.32
CA GLY A 43 2.79 -3.77 19.54
C GLY A 43 2.98 -5.26 19.20
N GLU A 44 1.92 -6.03 19.43
CA GLU A 44 1.87 -7.45 19.12
C GLU A 44 1.88 -7.68 17.60
N ARG A 45 2.61 -8.71 17.16
CA ARG A 45 2.71 -9.07 15.73
C ARG A 45 1.85 -10.28 15.44
N THR A 46 1.09 -10.19 14.34
CA THR A 46 0.33 -11.32 13.80
C THR A 46 0.97 -11.76 12.49
N VAL A 47 1.34 -13.04 12.39
CA VAL A 47 1.84 -13.64 11.16
C VAL A 47 0.67 -13.88 10.20
N LEU A 48 0.79 -13.39 8.97
CA LEU A 48 -0.23 -13.56 7.94
C LEU A 48 -0.01 -14.88 7.18
N PRO A 49 -1.08 -15.69 6.93
CA PRO A 49 -0.97 -16.88 6.10
C PRO A 49 -0.59 -16.50 4.66
N ARG A 50 0.27 -17.31 4.03
CA ARG A 50 0.74 -17.10 2.65
C ARG A 50 0.23 -18.14 1.65
N ASP A 51 -0.35 -19.22 2.13
CA ASP A 51 -0.95 -20.23 1.25
C ASP A 51 -2.36 -19.81 0.85
N PHE A 52 -2.48 -19.20 -0.31
CA PHE A 52 -3.75 -18.73 -0.86
C PHE A 52 -4.50 -19.80 -1.66
N SER A 53 -3.95 -21.01 -1.78
CA SER A 53 -4.60 -22.11 -2.51
C SER A 53 -5.94 -22.56 -1.90
N ALA A 54 -6.13 -22.29 -0.60
CA ALA A 54 -7.39 -22.56 0.10
C ALA A 54 -8.50 -21.52 -0.17
N LEU A 55 -8.17 -20.41 -0.84
CA LEU A 55 -9.19 -19.46 -1.28
C LEU A 55 -9.94 -20.04 -2.50
N PRO A 56 -11.26 -19.83 -2.61
CA PRO A 56 -12.01 -20.26 -3.78
C PRO A 56 -11.35 -19.73 -5.05
N GLU A 57 -11.12 -20.61 -6.04
CA GLU A 57 -10.65 -20.19 -7.34
C GLU A 57 -11.68 -19.20 -7.94
N GLY A 58 -11.17 -18.04 -8.33
CA GLY A 58 -12.00 -17.00 -8.90
C GLY A 58 -12.30 -17.27 -10.38
N ASP A 59 -13.39 -16.72 -10.84
CA ASP A 59 -13.69 -16.63 -12.27
C ASP A 59 -12.61 -15.85 -13.02
N GLY A 60 -12.54 -16.00 -14.34
CA GLY A 60 -11.61 -15.25 -15.17
C GLY A 60 -11.81 -13.73 -15.02
N LEU A 61 -10.77 -12.97 -15.34
CA LEU A 61 -10.77 -11.50 -15.22
C LEU A 61 -11.99 -10.86 -15.91
N TYR A 62 -12.39 -11.38 -17.07
CA TYR A 62 -13.56 -10.90 -17.79
C TYR A 62 -14.84 -11.02 -16.96
N ASP A 63 -15.07 -12.17 -16.34
CA ASP A 63 -16.27 -12.43 -15.52
C ASP A 63 -16.27 -11.58 -14.25
N LEU A 64 -15.10 -11.40 -13.63
CA LEU A 64 -14.94 -10.50 -12.46
C LEU A 64 -15.29 -9.06 -12.83
N LEU A 65 -14.80 -8.55 -13.94
CA LEU A 65 -15.07 -7.18 -14.41
C LEU A 65 -16.56 -7.00 -14.75
N THR A 66 -17.17 -7.99 -15.41
CA THR A 66 -18.59 -7.95 -15.81
C THR A 66 -19.51 -7.97 -14.60
N ARG A 67 -19.19 -8.75 -13.56
CA ARG A 67 -20.02 -8.91 -12.35
C ARG A 67 -19.72 -7.92 -11.25
N ARG A 68 -18.60 -7.20 -11.33
CA ARG A 68 -18.21 -6.24 -10.31
C ARG A 68 -19.31 -5.17 -10.11
N ARG A 69 -19.75 -5.01 -8.89
CA ARG A 69 -20.71 -3.97 -8.46
C ARG A 69 -20.20 -3.24 -7.23
N SER A 70 -20.64 -2.03 -7.05
CA SER A 70 -20.44 -1.31 -5.78
C SER A 70 -21.44 -1.82 -4.76
N ALA A 71 -20.98 -2.64 -3.81
CA ALA A 71 -21.80 -3.08 -2.69
C ALA A 71 -21.72 -2.05 -1.56
N ARG A 72 -22.87 -1.68 -0.98
CA ARG A 72 -22.99 -0.72 0.13
C ARG A 72 -23.82 -1.28 1.29
N ILE A 73 -24.31 -2.50 1.15
CA ILE A 73 -24.96 -3.25 2.21
C ILE A 73 -24.01 -4.36 2.60
N TYR A 74 -23.60 -4.38 3.84
CA TYR A 74 -22.65 -5.34 4.39
C TYR A 74 -23.40 -6.35 5.25
N THR A 75 -22.87 -7.57 5.31
CA THR A 75 -23.35 -8.63 6.21
C THR A 75 -22.69 -8.50 7.58
N GLU A 76 -23.22 -9.20 8.58
CA GLU A 76 -22.58 -9.33 9.90
C GLU A 76 -21.44 -10.36 9.92
N GLY A 77 -21.06 -10.88 8.76
CA GLY A 77 -20.00 -11.87 8.64
C GLY A 77 -18.60 -11.32 8.93
N GLU A 78 -17.72 -12.19 9.38
CA GLU A 78 -16.31 -11.88 9.60
C GLU A 78 -15.50 -12.19 8.35
N LEU A 79 -14.43 -11.42 8.13
CA LEU A 79 -13.40 -11.71 7.14
C LEU A 79 -12.41 -12.71 7.75
N SER A 80 -12.09 -13.80 7.05
CA SER A 80 -11.04 -14.69 7.54
C SER A 80 -9.66 -14.02 7.48
N LEU A 81 -8.75 -14.46 8.34
CA LEU A 81 -7.37 -13.95 8.33
C LEU A 81 -6.69 -14.23 6.98
N LEU A 82 -7.01 -15.35 6.32
CA LEU A 82 -6.49 -15.68 4.99
C LEU A 82 -7.01 -14.72 3.91
N GLN A 83 -8.28 -14.35 3.95
CA GLN A 83 -8.84 -13.36 3.02
C GLN A 83 -8.20 -11.98 3.22
N LEU A 84 -8.04 -11.55 4.48
CA LEU A 84 -7.34 -10.32 4.79
C LEU A 84 -5.89 -10.35 4.29
N SER A 85 -5.18 -11.46 4.55
CA SER A 85 -3.81 -11.67 4.07
C SER A 85 -3.72 -11.54 2.55
N PHE A 86 -4.62 -12.20 1.81
CA PHE A 86 -4.66 -12.11 0.35
C PHE A 86 -4.89 -10.67 -0.14
N LEU A 87 -5.82 -9.93 0.48
CA LEU A 87 -6.09 -8.53 0.10
C LEU A 87 -4.86 -7.64 0.33
N LEU A 88 -4.16 -7.82 1.45
CA LEU A 88 -2.94 -7.08 1.76
C LEU A 88 -1.81 -7.45 0.79
N TRP A 89 -1.63 -8.73 0.52
CA TRP A 89 -0.65 -9.19 -0.45
C TRP A 89 -0.97 -8.70 -1.87
N ALA A 90 -2.22 -8.77 -2.31
CA ALA A 90 -2.64 -8.32 -3.64
C ALA A 90 -2.40 -6.82 -3.85
N THR A 91 -2.49 -6.01 -2.79
CA THR A 91 -2.38 -4.55 -2.86
C THR A 91 -0.97 -4.03 -2.57
N GLN A 92 -0.15 -4.73 -1.78
CA GLN A 92 1.16 -4.24 -1.32
C GLN A 92 2.23 -5.33 -1.16
N GLY A 93 1.90 -6.60 -1.49
CA GLY A 93 2.78 -7.74 -1.25
C GLY A 93 4.12 -7.61 -1.96
N VAL A 94 5.20 -7.91 -1.25
CA VAL A 94 6.56 -7.94 -1.81
C VAL A 94 6.80 -9.29 -2.46
N ARG A 95 7.08 -9.29 -3.77
CA ARG A 95 7.39 -10.49 -4.56
C ARG A 95 8.89 -10.79 -4.58
N ALA A 96 9.72 -9.75 -4.62
CA ALA A 96 11.16 -9.88 -4.66
C ALA A 96 11.85 -8.59 -4.24
N MET A 97 13.13 -8.68 -3.91
CA MET A 97 14.00 -7.51 -3.74
C MET A 97 14.97 -7.40 -4.91
N ARG A 98 15.26 -6.19 -5.33
CA ARG A 98 16.28 -5.88 -6.32
C ARG A 98 17.52 -5.29 -5.65
N GLY A 99 18.69 -5.83 -6.01
CA GLY A 99 19.97 -5.40 -5.43
C GLY A 99 20.06 -5.71 -3.93
N ARG A 100 21.04 -5.11 -3.26
CA ARG A 100 21.17 -5.18 -1.79
C ARG A 100 20.23 -4.17 -1.13
N ALA A 101 18.93 -4.52 -1.01
CA ALA A 101 17.89 -3.63 -0.46
C ALA A 101 17.73 -2.30 -1.22
N TYR A 102 17.92 -2.31 -2.53
CA TYR A 102 17.77 -1.10 -3.37
C TYR A 102 16.30 -0.78 -3.64
N ALA A 103 15.49 -1.79 -3.99
CA ALA A 103 14.07 -1.64 -4.26
C ALA A 103 13.30 -2.93 -3.97
N THR A 104 12.01 -2.81 -3.64
CA THR A 104 11.07 -3.93 -3.57
C THR A 104 10.27 -4.04 -4.86
N LEU A 105 10.11 -5.26 -5.38
CA LEU A 105 9.18 -5.56 -6.47
C LEU A 105 7.87 -6.06 -5.85
N ARG A 106 6.84 -5.24 -5.92
CA ARG A 106 5.53 -5.53 -5.31
C ARG A 106 4.51 -5.97 -6.35
N THR A 107 3.36 -6.39 -5.88
CA THR A 107 2.20 -6.78 -6.70
C THR A 107 1.59 -5.60 -7.45
N VAL A 108 1.84 -4.39 -7.02
CA VAL A 108 1.35 -3.14 -7.63
C VAL A 108 2.50 -2.29 -8.16
N PRO A 109 2.29 -1.50 -9.23
CA PRO A 109 3.32 -0.63 -9.77
C PRO A 109 3.57 0.58 -8.88
N SER A 110 4.79 1.12 -8.97
CA SER A 110 5.16 2.40 -8.36
C SER A 110 6.26 3.07 -9.19
N GLY A 111 6.21 4.38 -9.34
CA GLY A 111 7.25 5.16 -10.00
C GLY A 111 8.61 4.92 -9.33
N GLY A 112 9.61 4.43 -10.08
CA GLY A 112 10.93 4.10 -9.57
C GLY A 112 10.97 2.99 -8.50
N ALA A 113 9.89 2.20 -8.36
CA ALA A 113 9.71 1.18 -7.33
C ALA A 113 9.87 1.72 -5.88
N ARG A 114 9.48 2.96 -5.65
CA ARG A 114 9.64 3.64 -4.35
C ARG A 114 8.60 3.23 -3.32
N HIS A 115 7.37 2.89 -3.75
CA HIS A 115 6.28 2.45 -2.87
C HIS A 115 6.11 3.32 -1.62
N ALA A 116 5.89 4.61 -1.84
CA ALA A 116 5.87 5.63 -0.80
C ALA A 116 4.69 5.53 0.19
N PHE A 117 3.69 4.70 -0.12
CA PHE A 117 2.51 4.55 0.73
C PHE A 117 2.69 3.43 1.76
N GLU A 118 2.32 3.74 3.00
CA GLU A 118 2.20 2.78 4.10
C GLU A 118 0.73 2.37 4.26
N THR A 119 0.48 1.11 4.59
CA THR A 119 -0.87 0.58 4.74
C THR A 119 -1.24 0.42 6.20
N TYR A 120 -2.27 1.12 6.61
CA TYR A 120 -2.87 0.99 7.93
C TYR A 120 -4.29 0.46 7.81
N LEU A 121 -4.70 -0.37 8.76
CA LEU A 121 -6.01 -1.03 8.81
C LEU A 121 -6.74 -0.59 10.07
N VAL A 122 -8.04 -0.37 9.94
CA VAL A 122 -8.96 -0.33 11.07
C VAL A 122 -9.76 -1.61 11.04
N VAL A 123 -9.38 -2.57 11.88
CA VAL A 123 -10.03 -3.87 11.98
C VAL A 123 -11.22 -3.79 12.90
N ARG A 124 -12.35 -4.37 12.49
CA ARG A 124 -13.57 -4.52 13.28
C ARG A 124 -13.96 -5.99 13.43
N HIS A 125 -14.06 -6.70 12.31
CA HIS A 125 -14.58 -8.08 12.21
C HIS A 125 -13.63 -8.89 11.32
N VAL A 126 -12.55 -9.39 11.89
CA VAL A 126 -11.59 -10.30 11.25
C VAL A 126 -11.28 -11.43 12.21
N GLU A 127 -11.44 -12.66 11.75
CA GLU A 127 -11.16 -13.86 12.53
C GLU A 127 -9.73 -13.84 13.08
N GLY A 128 -9.57 -14.06 14.35
CA GLY A 128 -8.28 -14.10 15.03
C GLY A 128 -7.61 -12.74 15.29
N LEU A 129 -8.23 -11.63 14.91
CA LEU A 129 -7.74 -10.29 15.22
C LEU A 129 -8.69 -9.56 16.17
N ARG A 130 -8.15 -8.87 17.17
CA ARG A 130 -8.92 -7.95 18.00
C ARG A 130 -9.28 -6.69 17.21
N PRO A 131 -10.44 -6.07 17.46
CA PRO A 131 -10.73 -4.77 16.90
C PRO A 131 -9.66 -3.74 17.27
N GLY A 132 -9.20 -2.94 16.29
CA GLY A 132 -8.14 -1.98 16.53
C GLY A 132 -7.49 -1.46 15.24
N ALA A 133 -6.44 -0.66 15.42
CA ALA A 133 -5.62 -0.15 14.33
C ALA A 133 -4.36 -1.01 14.17
N TYR A 134 -4.05 -1.38 12.93
CA TYR A 134 -2.91 -2.22 12.57
C TYR A 134 -2.08 -1.55 11.49
N HIS A 135 -0.78 -1.75 11.54
CA HIS A 135 0.15 -1.36 10.50
C HIS A 135 0.61 -2.62 9.75
N TYR A 136 0.39 -2.66 8.44
CA TYR A 136 0.85 -3.77 7.61
C TYR A 136 2.33 -3.62 7.29
N LEU A 137 3.09 -4.69 7.50
CA LEU A 137 4.52 -4.76 7.23
C LEU A 137 4.78 -5.63 5.99
N PRO A 138 4.84 -5.07 4.79
CA PRO A 138 4.88 -5.84 3.54
C PRO A 138 6.15 -6.70 3.38
N MET A 139 7.22 -6.38 4.08
CA MET A 139 8.46 -7.19 4.08
C MET A 139 8.36 -8.44 4.92
N GLU A 140 7.46 -8.44 5.91
CA GLU A 140 7.31 -9.53 6.88
C GLU A 140 6.09 -10.40 6.62
N HIS A 141 5.20 -9.96 5.70
CA HIS A 141 3.88 -10.54 5.37
C HIS A 141 3.68 -11.94 5.85
#